data_d4169a5a44a8617a770c64b5fe686099
#
_entry.id   d4169a5a44a8617a770c64b5fe686099
#
_cell.length_a   1.000
_cell.length_b   1.000
_cell.length_c   1.000
_cell.angle_alpha   90.00
_cell.angle_beta   90.00
_cell.angle_gamma   90.00
#
_symmetry.space_group_name_H-M   'P 1'
#
loop_
_entity.id
_entity.type
_entity.pdbx_description
1 polymer ?
#
loop_
_entity_poly.entity_id
_entity_poly.type
_entity_poly.pdbx_seq_one_letter_code
_entity_poly.pdbx_strand_id
1 'polypeptide(L)'
;MSEAETLALKELEDWEFREEIFWKQKYRIDWLQEGDRNATFFHNSIKARRHGNSLSSLVLSDGTQIYSCEAISREVVKHFFDLFSREEPGFGHEERNILDCIPHLVSAKMNEALLYPISLTELEKIVFNMKKGKSPGLDGFPIEFFQEFWEVIKYDRLDVVQESHRNKQMLKSLNSTFLALIPKKEGADRLD
;
A
#
# COMPACT_ATOMS: atom_id res chain seq x y z
N MET A 1 31.73 -24.63 25.17
CA MET A 1 31.02 -24.42 23.92
C MET A 1 32.03 -24.34 22.80
N SER A 2 31.88 -25.12 21.74
CA SER A 2 32.79 -25.05 20.58
C SER A 2 32.47 -23.81 19.75
N GLU A 3 33.43 -23.33 18.94
CA GLU A 3 33.18 -22.20 18.02
C GLU A 3 32.00 -22.49 17.07
N ALA A 4 31.84 -23.75 16.66
CA ALA A 4 30.72 -24.19 15.83
C ALA A 4 29.35 -24.07 16.54
N GLU A 5 29.28 -24.39 17.81
CA GLU A 5 28.06 -24.21 18.62
C GLU A 5 27.69 -22.74 18.78
N THR A 6 28.69 -21.89 18.99
CA THR A 6 28.46 -20.43 19.15
C THR A 6 27.97 -19.81 17.83
N LEU A 7 28.51 -20.26 16.69
CA LEU A 7 28.09 -19.81 15.38
C LEU A 7 26.65 -20.29 15.06
N ALA A 8 26.34 -21.54 15.34
CA ALA A 8 25.00 -22.08 15.13
C ALA A 8 23.92 -21.41 15.99
N LEU A 9 24.25 -21.07 17.25
CA LEU A 9 23.36 -20.31 18.12
C LEU A 9 23.09 -18.91 17.59
N LYS A 10 24.12 -18.22 17.11
CA LYS A 10 23.97 -16.90 16.50
C LYS A 10 23.12 -16.92 15.23
N GLU A 11 23.32 -17.92 14.38
CA GLU A 11 22.48 -18.10 13.19
C GLU A 11 21.02 -18.37 13.56
N LEU A 12 20.78 -19.18 14.60
CA LEU A 12 19.42 -19.44 15.10
C LEU A 12 18.75 -18.15 15.62
N GLU A 13 19.46 -17.35 16.42
CA GLU A 13 18.97 -16.07 16.92
C GLU A 13 18.64 -15.10 15.79
N ASP A 14 19.47 -15.03 14.75
CA ASP A 14 19.23 -14.22 13.56
C ASP A 14 17.98 -14.67 12.78
N TRP A 15 17.76 -15.97 12.67
CA TRP A 15 16.57 -16.54 12.04
C TRP A 15 15.30 -16.25 12.85
N GLU A 16 15.33 -16.45 14.17
CA GLU A 16 14.21 -16.15 15.07
C GLU A 16 13.84 -14.65 15.00
N PHE A 17 14.83 -13.78 14.99
CA PHE A 17 14.64 -12.33 14.86
C PHE A 17 13.99 -11.93 13.51
N ARG A 18 14.45 -12.52 12.42
CA ARG A 18 13.86 -12.29 11.08
C ARG A 18 12.42 -12.80 11.01
N GLU A 19 12.14 -13.95 11.61
CA GLU A 19 10.79 -14.49 11.69
C GLU A 19 9.87 -13.56 12.50
N GLU A 20 10.33 -13.04 13.63
CA GLU A 20 9.58 -12.10 14.45
C GLU A 20 9.24 -10.82 13.68
N ILE A 21 10.21 -10.22 12.99
CA ILE A 21 9.99 -9.02 12.15
C ILE A 21 8.95 -9.32 11.07
N PHE A 22 9.07 -10.44 10.38
CA PHE A 22 8.14 -10.84 9.32
C PHE A 22 6.70 -10.96 9.84
N TRP A 23 6.50 -11.56 11.02
CA TRP A 23 5.19 -11.70 11.61
C TRP A 23 4.64 -10.35 12.13
N LYS A 24 5.48 -9.52 12.76
CA LYS A 24 5.10 -8.15 13.18
C LYS A 24 4.62 -7.32 12.00
N GLN A 25 5.32 -7.33 10.89
CA GLN A 25 4.90 -6.61 9.68
C GLN A 25 3.55 -7.10 9.15
N LYS A 26 3.33 -8.42 9.11
CA LYS A 26 2.05 -9.01 8.68
C LYS A 26 0.90 -8.69 9.61
N TYR A 27 1.16 -8.60 10.90
CA TYR A 27 0.13 -8.36 11.90
C TYR A 27 -0.19 -6.87 12.08
N ARG A 28 0.71 -5.98 11.69
CA ARG A 28 0.60 -4.50 11.86
C ARG A 28 0.34 -4.08 13.31
N ILE A 29 1.03 -4.71 14.27
CA ILE A 29 0.95 -4.32 15.67
C ILE A 29 2.18 -3.48 16.05
N ASP A 30 1.92 -2.22 16.41
CA ASP A 30 2.95 -1.28 16.83
C ASP A 30 3.12 -1.26 18.38
N TRP A 31 2.22 -1.90 19.14
CA TRP A 31 2.19 -1.81 20.61
C TRP A 31 2.81 -3.01 21.36
N LEU A 32 3.11 -4.11 20.67
CA LEU A 32 3.78 -5.24 21.30
C LEU A 32 5.25 -4.89 21.51
N GLN A 33 5.68 -4.85 22.75
CA GLN A 33 7.08 -4.67 23.11
C GLN A 33 7.92 -5.86 22.65
N GLU A 34 9.14 -5.60 22.25
CA GLU A 34 10.11 -6.62 21.86
C GLU A 34 10.30 -7.63 23.01
N GLY A 35 10.15 -8.92 22.71
CA GLY A 35 10.36 -10.01 23.66
C GLY A 35 9.16 -10.89 23.97
N ASP A 36 7.95 -10.53 23.58
CA ASP A 36 6.80 -11.43 23.71
C ASP A 36 6.74 -12.38 22.50
N ARG A 37 7.54 -13.44 22.56
CA ARG A 37 7.73 -14.49 21.53
C ARG A 37 6.50 -15.37 21.32
N ASN A 38 5.29 -14.81 21.32
CA ASN A 38 4.07 -15.60 21.14
C ASN A 38 3.77 -15.87 19.65
N ALA A 39 4.71 -16.52 18.97
CA ALA A 39 4.58 -16.89 17.55
C ALA A 39 3.26 -17.63 17.27
N THR A 40 2.80 -18.46 18.18
CA THR A 40 1.54 -19.22 18.06
C THR A 40 0.32 -18.28 18.00
N PHE A 41 0.30 -17.23 18.80
CA PHE A 41 -0.77 -16.23 18.78
C PHE A 41 -0.82 -15.51 17.42
N PHE A 42 0.33 -15.08 16.91
CA PHE A 42 0.43 -14.42 15.61
C PHE A 42 -0.01 -15.34 14.47
N HIS A 43 0.44 -16.58 14.48
CA HIS A 43 0.04 -17.60 13.50
C HIS A 43 -1.47 -17.84 13.49
N ASN A 44 -2.07 -18.01 14.65
CA ASN A 44 -3.50 -18.27 14.77
C ASN A 44 -4.33 -17.06 14.33
N SER A 45 -3.93 -15.85 14.72
CA SER A 45 -4.60 -14.62 14.34
C SER A 45 -4.51 -14.35 12.83
N ILE A 46 -3.36 -14.62 12.19
CA ILE A 46 -3.21 -14.49 10.75
C ILE A 46 -4.04 -15.54 10.01
N LYS A 47 -4.06 -16.80 10.49
CA LYS A 47 -4.91 -17.85 9.92
C LYS A 47 -6.39 -17.50 10.03
N ALA A 48 -6.86 -17.03 11.18
CA ALA A 48 -8.23 -16.59 11.38
C ALA A 48 -8.60 -15.44 10.44
N ARG A 49 -7.73 -14.42 10.32
CA ARG A 49 -7.94 -13.29 9.41
C ARG A 49 -7.95 -13.72 7.94
N ARG A 50 -7.03 -14.62 7.53
CA ARG A 50 -7.01 -15.17 6.16
C ARG A 50 -8.29 -15.96 5.86
N HIS A 51 -8.77 -16.75 6.81
CA HIS A 51 -10.00 -17.51 6.64
C HIS A 51 -11.20 -16.57 6.53
N GLY A 52 -11.31 -15.58 7.41
CA GLY A 52 -12.41 -14.59 7.35
C GLY A 52 -12.38 -13.68 6.12
N ASN A 53 -11.19 -13.45 5.54
CA ASN A 53 -11.02 -12.60 4.35
C ASN A 53 -10.98 -13.42 3.04
N SER A 54 -11.09 -14.75 3.10
CA SER A 54 -11.09 -15.57 1.89
C SER A 54 -12.44 -15.51 1.18
N LEU A 55 -12.43 -15.11 -0.09
CA LEU A 55 -13.60 -15.16 -0.95
C LEU A 55 -13.59 -16.51 -1.67
N SER A 56 -14.53 -17.39 -1.34
CA SER A 56 -14.63 -18.74 -1.93
C SER A 56 -15.45 -18.78 -3.22
N SER A 57 -16.34 -17.80 -3.41
CA SER A 57 -17.17 -17.66 -4.60
C SER A 57 -17.59 -16.22 -4.81
N LEU A 58 -17.96 -15.89 -6.03
CA LEU A 58 -18.51 -14.59 -6.40
C LEU A 58 -19.76 -14.79 -7.26
N VAL A 59 -20.83 -14.09 -6.92
CA VAL A 59 -22.07 -14.03 -7.69
C VAL A 59 -22.05 -12.79 -8.57
N LEU A 60 -22.12 -13.01 -9.88
CA LEU A 60 -22.14 -11.95 -10.89
C LEU A 60 -23.52 -11.27 -10.94
N SER A 61 -23.61 -10.14 -11.63
CA SER A 61 -24.85 -9.37 -11.82
C SER A 61 -25.96 -10.15 -12.54
N ASP A 62 -25.59 -11.13 -13.36
CA ASP A 62 -26.53 -12.03 -14.05
C ASP A 62 -26.98 -13.23 -13.19
N GLY A 63 -26.51 -13.33 -11.94
CA GLY A 63 -26.77 -14.44 -11.03
C GLY A 63 -25.85 -15.63 -11.17
N THR A 64 -24.90 -15.62 -12.13
CA THR A 64 -23.91 -16.69 -12.29
C THR A 64 -22.95 -16.70 -11.11
N GLN A 65 -22.68 -17.88 -10.55
CA GLN A 65 -21.72 -18.05 -9.46
C GLN A 65 -20.41 -18.62 -9.97
N ILE A 66 -19.31 -17.97 -9.65
CA ILE A 66 -17.95 -18.38 -10.03
C ILE A 66 -17.15 -18.75 -8.79
N TYR A 67 -16.28 -19.75 -8.92
CA TYR A 67 -15.49 -20.33 -7.82
C TYR A 67 -13.97 -20.32 -8.09
N SER A 68 -13.57 -20.22 -9.36
CA SER A 68 -12.15 -20.21 -9.71
C SER A 68 -11.50 -18.91 -9.29
N CYS A 69 -10.35 -18.98 -8.62
CA CYS A 69 -9.57 -17.83 -8.18
C CYS A 69 -9.23 -16.89 -9.35
N GLU A 70 -8.89 -17.46 -10.53
CA GLU A 70 -8.59 -16.66 -11.72
C GLU A 70 -9.84 -15.96 -12.28
N ALA A 71 -11.00 -16.63 -12.25
CA ALA A 71 -12.26 -16.03 -12.71
C ALA A 71 -12.71 -14.91 -11.77
N ILE A 72 -12.65 -15.13 -10.44
CA ILE A 72 -12.94 -14.12 -9.44
C ILE A 72 -12.00 -12.92 -9.60
N SER A 73 -10.69 -13.17 -9.70
CA SER A 73 -9.68 -12.11 -9.85
C SER A 73 -9.93 -11.26 -11.10
N ARG A 74 -10.27 -11.89 -12.22
CA ARG A 74 -10.56 -11.21 -13.48
C ARG A 74 -11.81 -10.32 -13.38
N GLU A 75 -12.85 -10.82 -12.75
CA GLU A 75 -14.10 -10.08 -12.59
C GLU A 75 -13.95 -8.91 -11.63
N VAL A 76 -13.20 -9.10 -10.53
CA VAL A 76 -12.86 -8.03 -9.60
C VAL A 76 -12.08 -6.91 -10.29
N VAL A 77 -11.03 -7.25 -11.04
CA VAL A 77 -10.25 -6.25 -11.80
C VAL A 77 -11.13 -5.50 -12.79
N LYS A 78 -12.01 -6.21 -13.51
CA LYS A 78 -12.95 -5.60 -14.44
C LYS A 78 -13.92 -4.65 -13.73
N HIS A 79 -14.52 -5.07 -12.62
CA HIS A 79 -15.45 -4.26 -11.84
C HIS A 79 -14.81 -2.93 -11.39
N PHE A 80 -13.61 -2.99 -10.81
CA PHE A 80 -12.90 -1.77 -10.38
C PHE A 80 -12.39 -0.94 -11.54
N PHE A 81 -11.98 -1.57 -12.64
CA PHE A 81 -11.64 -0.85 -13.86
C PHE A 81 -12.84 -0.05 -14.38
N ASP A 82 -14.00 -0.68 -14.49
CA ASP A 82 -15.22 -0.03 -14.95
C ASP A 82 -15.67 1.07 -13.97
N LEU A 83 -15.52 0.85 -12.66
CA LEU A 83 -15.87 1.81 -11.62
C LEU A 83 -14.99 3.06 -11.68
N PHE A 84 -13.66 2.89 -11.80
CA PHE A 84 -12.71 4.00 -11.81
C PHE A 84 -12.54 4.67 -13.18
N SER A 85 -13.02 4.02 -14.24
CA SER A 85 -13.01 4.59 -15.61
C SER A 85 -14.29 5.33 -15.96
N ARG A 86 -15.29 5.35 -15.06
CA ARG A 86 -16.50 6.13 -15.29
C ARG A 86 -16.15 7.60 -15.31
N GLU A 87 -16.46 8.25 -16.44
CA GLU A 87 -16.48 9.69 -16.47
C GLU A 87 -17.68 10.15 -15.64
N GLU A 88 -17.41 10.85 -14.56
CA GLU A 88 -18.47 11.53 -13.80
C GLU A 88 -19.13 12.56 -14.73
N PRO A 89 -20.46 12.59 -14.83
CA PRO A 89 -21.13 13.69 -15.50
C PRO A 89 -20.67 14.99 -14.82
N GLY A 90 -20.09 15.89 -15.62
CA GLY A 90 -19.52 17.14 -15.09
C GLY A 90 -20.52 17.84 -14.16
N PHE A 91 -20.00 18.57 -13.19
CA PHE A 91 -20.78 19.26 -12.17
C PHE A 91 -21.99 19.97 -12.77
N GLY A 92 -23.18 19.60 -12.29
CA GLY A 92 -24.43 20.28 -12.62
C GLY A 92 -24.49 21.70 -12.06
N HIS A 93 -25.54 22.43 -12.42
CA HIS A 93 -25.73 23.81 -11.91
C HIS A 93 -25.86 23.85 -10.37
N GLU A 94 -26.49 22.85 -9.76
CA GLU A 94 -26.70 22.79 -8.31
C GLU A 94 -25.39 22.53 -7.56
N GLU A 95 -24.52 21.66 -8.08
CA GLU A 95 -23.20 21.37 -7.51
C GLU A 95 -22.26 22.55 -7.62
N ARG A 96 -22.32 23.33 -8.71
CA ARG A 96 -21.54 24.59 -8.86
C ARG A 96 -21.94 25.61 -7.81
N ASN A 97 -23.23 25.75 -7.50
CA ASN A 97 -23.72 26.65 -6.45
C ASN A 97 -23.17 26.27 -5.08
N ILE A 98 -23.00 24.96 -4.80
CA ILE A 98 -22.36 24.49 -3.55
C ILE A 98 -20.87 24.85 -3.54
N LEU A 99 -20.17 24.66 -4.67
CA LEU A 99 -18.75 25.01 -4.78
C LEU A 99 -18.50 26.51 -4.62
N ASP A 100 -19.41 27.36 -5.10
CA ASP A 100 -19.33 28.81 -4.93
C ASP A 100 -19.47 29.26 -3.47
N CYS A 101 -20.04 28.43 -2.60
CA CYS A 101 -20.09 28.66 -1.15
C CYS A 101 -18.75 28.35 -0.45
N ILE A 102 -17.81 27.67 -1.11
CA ILE A 102 -16.51 27.33 -0.55
C ILE A 102 -15.56 28.52 -0.78
N PRO A 103 -15.00 29.12 0.29
CA PRO A 103 -14.10 30.24 0.12
C PRO A 103 -12.82 29.82 -0.62
N HIS A 104 -12.36 30.67 -1.53
CA HIS A 104 -11.09 30.49 -2.22
C HIS A 104 -9.93 30.64 -1.22
N LEU A 105 -9.47 29.53 -0.63
CA LEU A 105 -8.39 29.52 0.38
C LEU A 105 -7.00 29.57 -0.26
N VAL A 106 -6.87 29.10 -1.51
CA VAL A 106 -5.61 29.09 -2.22
C VAL A 106 -5.43 30.38 -3.00
N SER A 107 -4.51 31.23 -2.55
CA SER A 107 -4.15 32.44 -3.27
C SER A 107 -3.32 32.13 -4.53
N ALA A 108 -3.26 33.08 -5.48
CA ALA A 108 -2.42 32.93 -6.68
C ALA A 108 -0.95 32.63 -6.32
N LYS A 109 -0.42 33.28 -5.28
CA LYS A 109 0.94 33.05 -4.79
C LYS A 109 1.12 31.62 -4.21
N MET A 110 0.12 31.11 -3.49
CA MET A 110 0.16 29.73 -2.98
C MET A 110 0.07 28.73 -4.12
N ASN A 111 -0.77 29.00 -5.12
CA ASN A 111 -0.86 28.14 -6.31
C ASN A 111 0.45 28.14 -7.11
N GLU A 112 1.10 29.29 -7.27
CA GLU A 112 2.42 29.38 -7.87
C GLU A 112 3.44 28.53 -7.11
N ALA A 113 3.46 28.63 -5.77
CA ALA A 113 4.36 27.81 -4.94
C ALA A 113 4.14 26.31 -5.07
N LEU A 114 2.89 25.87 -5.25
CA LEU A 114 2.55 24.45 -5.48
C LEU A 114 3.01 23.94 -6.85
N LEU A 115 3.27 24.84 -7.80
CA LEU A 115 3.73 24.50 -9.15
C LEU A 115 5.27 24.49 -9.28
N TYR A 116 5.99 24.88 -8.24
CA TYR A 116 7.46 24.81 -8.28
C TYR A 116 7.97 23.38 -8.44
N PRO A 117 9.06 23.20 -9.17
CA PRO A 117 9.73 21.88 -9.27
C PRO A 117 10.12 21.38 -7.88
N ILE A 118 9.88 20.09 -7.66
CA ILE A 118 10.24 19.43 -6.39
C ILE A 118 11.75 19.44 -6.25
N SER A 119 12.24 19.93 -5.12
CA SER A 119 13.65 20.00 -4.81
C SER A 119 14.17 18.69 -4.20
N LEU A 120 15.49 18.44 -4.32
CA LEU A 120 16.12 17.29 -3.68
C LEU A 120 15.93 17.31 -2.15
N THR A 121 16.04 18.49 -1.53
CA THR A 121 15.84 18.65 -0.09
C THR A 121 14.40 18.32 0.36
N GLU A 122 13.42 18.65 -0.46
CA GLU A 122 12.02 18.30 -0.19
C GLU A 122 11.80 16.80 -0.30
N LEU A 123 12.31 16.17 -1.36
CA LEU A 123 12.24 14.73 -1.56
C LEU A 123 12.93 13.97 -0.42
N GLU A 124 14.11 14.41 -0.01
CA GLU A 124 14.86 13.85 1.11
C GLU A 124 14.05 13.91 2.42
N LYS A 125 13.49 15.07 2.75
CA LYS A 125 12.63 15.22 3.94
C LYS A 125 11.45 14.27 3.92
N ILE A 126 10.81 14.06 2.76
CA ILE A 126 9.69 13.12 2.62
C ILE A 126 10.17 11.70 2.90
N VAL A 127 11.24 11.25 2.23
CA VAL A 127 11.78 9.89 2.37
C VAL A 127 12.18 9.59 3.82
N PHE A 128 12.88 10.51 4.49
CA PHE A 128 13.34 10.30 5.87
C PHE A 128 12.25 10.46 6.93
N ASN A 129 11.14 11.14 6.60
CA ASN A 129 9.96 11.22 7.48
C ASN A 129 9.02 10.01 7.33
N MET A 130 9.18 9.17 6.31
CA MET A 130 8.37 7.98 6.15
C MET A 130 8.69 6.94 7.24
N LYS A 131 7.63 6.39 7.85
CA LYS A 131 7.75 5.45 8.97
C LYS A 131 8.32 4.11 8.49
N LYS A 132 9.38 3.63 9.15
CA LYS A 132 9.98 2.30 8.97
C LYS A 132 9.01 1.17 9.37
N GLY A 133 9.32 -0.06 8.97
CA GLY A 133 8.55 -1.26 9.34
C GLY A 133 7.21 -1.40 8.61
N LYS A 134 6.99 -0.66 7.53
CA LYS A 134 5.81 -0.81 6.67
C LYS A 134 6.06 -1.81 5.54
N SER A 135 4.99 -2.45 5.08
CA SER A 135 5.07 -3.38 3.94
C SER A 135 5.57 -2.66 2.69
N PRO A 136 6.45 -3.28 1.91
CA PRO A 136 6.92 -2.72 0.65
C PRO A 136 5.78 -2.60 -0.38
N GLY A 137 6.00 -1.77 -1.40
CA GLY A 137 5.14 -1.70 -2.57
C GLY A 137 5.32 -2.89 -3.51
N LEU A 138 4.89 -2.73 -4.76
CA LEU A 138 5.02 -3.75 -5.82
C LEU A 138 6.48 -4.04 -6.19
N ASP A 139 7.36 -3.07 -5.99
CA ASP A 139 8.81 -3.18 -6.21
C ASP A 139 9.51 -4.08 -5.18
N GLY A 140 8.84 -4.43 -4.08
CA GLY A 140 9.39 -5.25 -3.00
C GLY A 140 10.39 -4.54 -2.09
N PHE A 141 10.67 -3.25 -2.31
CA PHE A 141 11.61 -2.48 -1.49
C PHE A 141 10.90 -1.71 -0.37
N PRO A 142 11.25 -1.97 0.90
CA PRO A 142 10.72 -1.19 2.02
C PRO A 142 11.37 0.20 2.08
N ILE A 143 10.78 1.11 2.85
CA ILE A 143 11.29 2.49 2.96
C ILE A 143 12.72 2.54 3.52
N GLU A 144 13.11 1.59 4.36
CA GLU A 144 14.44 1.45 4.92
C GLU A 144 15.50 1.30 3.83
N PHE A 145 15.17 0.58 2.75
CA PHE A 145 16.07 0.47 1.60
C PHE A 145 16.34 1.83 0.97
N PHE A 146 15.31 2.65 0.75
CA PHE A 146 15.45 3.97 0.16
C PHE A 146 16.21 4.94 1.08
N GLN A 147 16.05 4.81 2.39
CA GLN A 147 16.79 5.62 3.37
C GLN A 147 18.26 5.21 3.45
N GLU A 148 18.57 3.91 3.46
CA GLU A 148 19.94 3.40 3.55
C GLU A 148 20.75 3.69 2.28
N PHE A 149 20.13 3.51 1.11
CA PHE A 149 20.79 3.73 -0.19
C PHE A 149 20.54 5.12 -0.77
N TRP A 150 20.10 6.08 0.07
CA TRP A 150 19.74 7.43 -0.37
C TRP A 150 20.79 8.11 -1.23
N GLU A 151 22.04 8.09 -0.79
CA GLU A 151 23.15 8.73 -1.50
C GLU A 151 23.37 8.18 -2.93
N VAL A 152 23.00 6.93 -3.16
CA VAL A 152 23.13 6.27 -4.46
C VAL A 152 21.95 6.61 -5.38
N ILE A 153 20.73 6.64 -4.84
CA ILE A 153 19.50 6.66 -5.64
C ILE A 153 18.81 8.03 -5.73
N LYS A 154 19.25 9.02 -4.94
CA LYS A 154 18.56 10.32 -4.76
C LYS A 154 18.31 11.07 -6.07
N TYR A 155 19.26 11.06 -6.98
CA TYR A 155 19.14 11.78 -8.26
C TYR A 155 18.18 11.06 -9.22
N ASP A 156 18.27 9.75 -9.34
CA ASP A 156 17.35 8.96 -10.15
C ASP A 156 15.91 9.11 -9.66
N ARG A 157 15.72 9.15 -8.33
CA ARG A 157 14.39 9.37 -7.73
C ARG A 157 13.89 10.79 -7.97
N LEU A 158 14.76 11.78 -7.88
CA LEU A 158 14.40 13.17 -8.17
C LEU A 158 13.96 13.32 -9.63
N ASP A 159 14.69 12.72 -10.57
CA ASP A 159 14.37 12.77 -11.99
C ASP A 159 13.00 12.16 -12.30
N VAL A 160 12.68 11.00 -11.73
CA VAL A 160 11.36 10.35 -11.87
C VAL A 160 10.24 11.23 -11.34
N VAL A 161 10.44 11.86 -10.16
CA VAL A 161 9.43 12.73 -9.54
C VAL A 161 9.25 14.01 -10.34
N GLN A 162 10.34 14.64 -10.78
CA GLN A 162 10.29 15.86 -11.59
C GLN A 162 9.70 15.60 -12.98
N GLU A 163 9.99 14.46 -13.59
CA GLU A 163 9.39 14.07 -14.87
C GLU A 163 7.88 13.89 -14.73
N SER A 164 7.44 13.17 -13.69
CA SER A 164 6.01 12.98 -13.39
C SER A 164 5.31 14.33 -13.13
N HIS A 165 5.94 15.22 -12.38
CA HIS A 165 5.43 16.57 -12.10
C HIS A 165 5.30 17.42 -13.39
N ARG A 166 6.32 17.40 -14.25
CA ARG A 166 6.35 18.13 -15.52
C ARG A 166 5.31 17.62 -16.51
N ASN A 167 5.22 16.30 -16.65
CA ASN A 167 4.32 15.65 -17.60
C ASN A 167 2.89 15.55 -17.07
N LYS A 168 2.66 15.82 -15.78
CA LYS A 168 1.38 15.62 -15.07
C LYS A 168 0.86 14.18 -15.21
N GLN A 169 1.76 13.23 -15.37
CA GLN A 169 1.47 11.82 -15.54
C GLN A 169 2.44 11.00 -14.70
N MET A 170 1.93 9.99 -14.05
CA MET A 170 2.72 9.00 -13.37
C MET A 170 2.87 7.76 -14.25
N LEU A 171 4.07 7.16 -14.29
CA LEU A 171 4.29 5.89 -14.97
C LEU A 171 3.32 4.84 -14.43
N LYS A 172 2.67 4.09 -15.32
CA LYS A 172 1.70 3.05 -14.93
C LYS A 172 2.27 2.04 -13.95
N SER A 173 3.53 1.66 -14.12
CA SER A 173 4.24 0.75 -13.20
C SER A 173 4.36 1.31 -11.77
N LEU A 174 4.54 2.62 -11.61
CA LEU A 174 4.62 3.27 -10.31
C LEU A 174 3.24 3.50 -9.67
N ASN A 175 2.19 3.57 -10.50
CA ASN A 175 0.80 3.75 -10.05
C ASN A 175 0.04 2.42 -9.92
N SER A 176 0.71 1.29 -10.11
CA SER A 176 0.10 -0.02 -9.92
C SER A 176 -0.14 -0.30 -8.44
N THR A 177 -1.26 -0.93 -8.11
CA THR A 177 -1.61 -1.25 -6.72
C THR A 177 -2.21 -2.65 -6.63
N PHE A 178 -2.09 -3.25 -5.44
CA PHE A 178 -2.80 -4.50 -5.14
C PHE A 178 -4.22 -4.18 -4.67
N LEU A 179 -5.19 -4.87 -5.25
CA LEU A 179 -6.55 -4.87 -4.76
C LEU A 179 -6.74 -6.05 -3.80
N ALA A 180 -7.08 -5.77 -2.56
CA ALA A 180 -7.42 -6.79 -1.57
C ALA A 180 -8.90 -6.67 -1.21
N LEU A 181 -9.66 -7.70 -1.52
CA LEU A 181 -11.07 -7.77 -1.12
C LEU A 181 -11.17 -8.18 0.34
N ILE A 182 -11.92 -7.41 1.11
CA ILE A 182 -12.24 -7.71 2.50
C ILE A 182 -13.76 -7.81 2.59
N PRO A 183 -14.33 -8.99 2.91
CA PRO A 183 -15.76 -9.13 3.06
C PRO A 183 -16.29 -8.20 4.15
N LYS A 184 -17.35 -7.43 3.84
CA LYS A 184 -18.01 -6.55 4.83
C LYS A 184 -18.76 -7.34 5.90
N LYS A 185 -19.20 -8.54 5.56
CA LYS A 185 -19.93 -9.47 6.43
C LYS A 185 -19.55 -10.90 6.08
N GLU A 186 -19.77 -11.82 7.02
CA GLU A 186 -19.57 -13.24 6.78
C GLU A 186 -20.44 -13.73 5.61
N GLY A 187 -19.85 -14.50 4.70
CA GLY A 187 -20.54 -15.01 3.51
C GLY A 187 -20.83 -13.97 2.43
N ALA A 188 -20.16 -12.81 2.44
CA ALA A 188 -20.28 -11.86 1.33
C ALA A 188 -19.77 -12.49 0.03
N ASP A 189 -20.61 -12.50 -1.01
CA ASP A 189 -20.35 -13.13 -2.31
C ASP A 189 -20.63 -12.20 -3.50
N ARG A 190 -20.81 -10.89 -3.27
CA ARG A 190 -21.07 -9.88 -4.31
C ARG A 190 -20.15 -8.68 -4.16
N LEU A 191 -19.88 -8.04 -5.30
CA LEU A 191 -19.19 -6.74 -5.36
C LEU A 191 -20.26 -5.63 -5.35
N ASP A 192 -20.45 -5.02 -4.16
CA ASP A 192 -21.39 -3.92 -3.95
C ASP A 192 -20.65 -2.65 -3.49
#